data_5bb9abc0b6df3aac18aff5d52c064d25
#
_entry.id   5bb9abc0b6df3aac18aff5d52c064d25
#
_cell.length_a   1.000
_cell.length_b   1.000
_cell.length_c   1.000
_cell.angle_alpha   90.00
_cell.angle_beta   90.00
_cell.angle_gamma   90.00
#
_symmetry.space_group_name_H-M   'P 1'
#
loop_
_entity.id
_entity.type
_entity.pdbx_description
1 polymer ?
#
loop_
_entity_poly.entity_id
_entity_poly.type
_entity_poly.pdbx_seq_one_letter_code
_entity_poly.pdbx_strand_id
1 'polypeptide(L)'
;MSPTLFLLDSNILIHAQRGNANVLKRMREVGRDQIVLSSVVVAELAFGVEKSLHKEQNRTALRNLLSSFQIQDWDESAAWIYASHYHRLRAAGTPIGIHDLQIGCHALALEAICVTNNTREFERIEGLKLEDWVQPASAA
;
A
#
# COMPACT_ATOMS: atom_id res chain seq x y z
N MET A 1 12.93 14.26 -14.93
CA MET A 1 12.12 13.05 -14.66
C MET A 1 11.94 12.88 -13.17
N SER A 2 10.71 12.68 -12.76
CA SER A 2 10.43 12.36 -11.35
C SER A 2 10.90 10.94 -11.03
N PRO A 3 11.49 10.70 -9.85
CA PRO A 3 11.84 9.33 -9.44
C PRO A 3 10.58 8.49 -9.31
N THR A 4 10.70 7.19 -9.53
CA THR A 4 9.62 6.25 -9.34
C THR A 4 9.26 6.18 -7.86
N LEU A 5 7.96 6.30 -7.56
CA LEU A 5 7.46 6.13 -6.21
C LEU A 5 6.86 4.73 -6.06
N PHE A 6 7.02 4.17 -4.87
CA PHE A 6 6.45 2.88 -4.50
C PHE A 6 5.52 3.09 -3.32
N LEU A 7 4.25 2.80 -3.51
CA LEU A 7 3.25 2.91 -2.45
C LEU A 7 2.99 1.51 -1.90
N LEU A 8 3.30 1.32 -0.63
CA LEU A 8 3.21 0.01 0.01
C LEU A 8 1.84 -0.22 0.63
N ASP A 9 1.23 -1.35 0.31
CA ASP A 9 0.03 -1.83 0.98
C ASP A 9 0.36 -2.24 2.42
N SER A 10 -0.63 -2.25 3.29
CA SER A 10 -0.46 -2.54 4.72
C SER A 10 0.16 -3.93 4.97
N ASN A 11 -0.20 -4.95 4.18
CA ASN A 11 0.36 -6.28 4.38
C ASN A 11 1.87 -6.35 4.09
N ILE A 12 2.38 -5.51 3.20
CA ILE A 12 3.82 -5.43 2.93
C ILE A 12 4.56 -4.92 4.17
N LEU A 13 4.00 -3.90 4.84
CA LEU A 13 4.57 -3.37 6.08
C LEU A 13 4.56 -4.42 7.19
N ILE A 14 3.50 -5.21 7.27
CA ILE A 14 3.40 -6.30 8.24
C ILE A 14 4.47 -7.35 7.97
N HIS A 15 4.69 -7.72 6.71
CA HIS A 15 5.78 -8.64 6.33
C HIS A 15 7.14 -8.06 6.71
N ALA A 16 7.35 -6.77 6.50
CA ALA A 16 8.61 -6.11 6.89
C ALA A 16 8.83 -6.19 8.40
N GLN A 17 7.80 -5.90 9.19
CA GLN A 17 7.86 -5.98 10.65
C GLN A 17 8.20 -7.40 11.14
N ARG A 18 7.73 -8.40 10.43
CA ARG A 18 7.98 -9.81 10.74
C ARG A 18 9.33 -10.30 10.22
N GLY A 19 10.10 -9.42 9.59
CA GLY A 19 11.44 -9.75 9.13
C GLY A 19 11.50 -10.49 7.80
N ASN A 20 10.48 -10.36 6.95
CA ASN A 20 10.49 -11.01 5.63
C ASN A 20 11.70 -10.52 4.83
N ALA A 21 12.61 -11.44 4.50
CA ALA A 21 13.89 -11.11 3.88
C ALA A 21 13.74 -10.46 2.50
N ASN A 22 12.78 -10.93 1.71
CA ASN A 22 12.55 -10.40 0.35
C ASN A 22 12.06 -8.96 0.40
N VAL A 23 11.10 -8.67 1.29
CA VAL A 23 10.56 -7.32 1.47
C VAL A 23 11.66 -6.37 1.94
N LEU A 24 12.41 -6.76 2.98
CA LEU A 24 13.48 -5.93 3.53
C LEU A 24 14.57 -5.66 2.49
N LYS A 25 14.90 -6.65 1.69
CA LYS A 25 15.88 -6.49 0.61
C LYS A 25 15.42 -5.46 -0.41
N ARG A 26 14.15 -5.56 -0.88
CA ARG A 26 13.63 -4.61 -1.86
C ARG A 26 13.53 -3.18 -1.29
N MET A 27 13.15 -3.06 -0.02
CA MET A 27 13.12 -1.75 0.64
C MET A 27 14.50 -1.08 0.63
N ARG A 28 15.55 -1.85 0.89
CA ARG A 28 16.93 -1.34 0.85
C ARG A 28 17.36 -0.97 -0.57
N GLU A 29 17.00 -1.79 -1.56
CA GLU A 29 17.35 -1.56 -2.96
C GLU A 29 16.70 -0.29 -3.52
N VAL A 30 15.42 -0.10 -3.20
CA VAL A 30 14.64 1.05 -3.68
C VAL A 30 15.06 2.33 -2.96
N GLY A 31 15.25 2.25 -1.66
CA GLY A 31 15.60 3.40 -0.82
C GLY A 31 14.38 4.12 -0.28
N ARG A 32 14.55 4.65 0.93
CA ARG A 32 13.47 5.27 1.72
C ARG A 32 12.78 6.44 1.00
N ASP A 33 13.53 7.21 0.24
CA ASP A 33 13.01 8.41 -0.43
C ASP A 33 11.99 8.07 -1.53
N GLN A 34 12.00 6.85 -2.03
CA GLN A 34 11.09 6.40 -3.08
C GLN A 34 9.88 5.64 -2.53
N ILE A 35 9.81 5.43 -1.23
CA ILE A 35 8.71 4.69 -0.59
C ILE A 35 7.75 5.68 0.06
N VAL A 36 6.47 5.55 -0.26
CA VAL A 36 5.40 6.36 0.35
C VAL A 36 4.30 5.46 0.88
N LEU A 37 3.59 5.95 1.88
CA LEU A 37 2.42 5.28 2.45
C LEU A 37 1.20 6.16 2.26
N SER A 38 0.06 5.53 1.98
CA SER A 38 -1.22 6.21 1.98
C SER A 38 -1.72 6.41 3.41
N SER A 39 -2.41 7.52 3.67
CA SER A 39 -3.11 7.69 4.96
C SER A 39 -4.17 6.60 5.18
N VAL A 40 -4.68 5.97 4.12
CA VAL A 40 -5.59 4.81 4.25
C VAL A 40 -4.87 3.63 4.90
N VAL A 41 -3.62 3.38 4.53
CA VAL A 41 -2.79 2.33 5.17
C VAL A 41 -2.59 2.64 6.65
N VAL A 42 -2.32 3.90 6.96
CA VAL A 42 -2.20 4.34 8.37
C VAL A 42 -3.48 4.02 9.13
N ALA A 43 -4.65 4.33 8.54
CA ALA A 43 -5.94 4.05 9.17
C ALA A 43 -6.14 2.56 9.45
N GLU A 44 -5.78 1.70 8.49
CA GLU A 44 -5.89 0.24 8.68
C GLU A 44 -4.99 -0.26 9.80
N LEU A 45 -3.74 0.18 9.81
CA LEU A 45 -2.78 -0.25 10.82
C LEU A 45 -3.15 0.29 12.21
N ALA A 46 -3.62 1.55 12.27
CA ALA A 46 -4.07 2.16 13.51
C ALA A 46 -5.31 1.44 14.07
N PHE A 47 -6.23 1.03 13.22
CA PHE A 47 -7.36 0.22 13.64
C PHE A 47 -6.90 -1.12 14.24
N GLY A 48 -5.89 -1.74 13.63
CA GLY A 48 -5.28 -2.95 14.18
C GLY A 48 -4.75 -2.74 15.60
N VAL A 49 -4.14 -1.59 15.86
CA VAL A 49 -3.67 -1.21 17.19
C VAL A 49 -4.85 -1.06 18.15
N GLU A 50 -5.89 -0.35 17.75
CA GLU A 50 -7.06 -0.08 18.60
C GLU A 50 -7.73 -1.37 19.10
N LYS A 51 -7.79 -2.41 18.28
CA LYS A 51 -8.39 -3.68 18.65
C LYS A 51 -7.42 -4.66 19.33
N SER A 52 -6.16 -4.29 19.48
CA SER A 52 -5.14 -5.20 20.03
C SER A 52 -5.15 -5.21 21.56
N LEU A 53 -4.58 -6.28 22.12
CA LEU A 53 -4.52 -6.49 23.56
C LEU A 53 -3.51 -5.54 24.25
N HIS A 54 -2.37 -5.27 23.58
CA HIS A 54 -1.30 -4.41 24.09
C HIS A 54 -1.28 -3.09 23.34
N LYS A 55 -2.36 -2.36 23.45
CA LYS A 55 -2.66 -1.16 22.67
C LYS A 55 -1.57 -0.10 22.72
N GLU A 56 -1.12 0.29 23.91
CA GLU A 56 -0.13 1.34 24.06
C GLU A 56 1.23 0.95 23.48
N GLN A 57 1.65 -0.29 23.72
CA GLN A 57 2.88 -0.85 23.20
C GLN A 57 2.85 -0.90 21.67
N ASN A 58 1.74 -1.38 21.12
CA ASN A 58 1.56 -1.51 19.67
C ASN A 58 1.44 -0.14 18.99
N ARG A 59 0.82 0.83 19.67
CA ARG A 59 0.75 2.21 19.15
C ARG A 59 2.15 2.81 19.02
N THR A 60 2.98 2.63 20.05
CA THR A 60 4.35 3.13 20.04
C THR A 60 5.16 2.49 18.90
N ALA A 61 5.04 1.17 18.75
CA ALA A 61 5.71 0.44 17.69
C ALA A 61 5.27 0.94 16.30
N LEU A 62 3.97 1.15 16.12
CA LEU A 62 3.43 1.65 14.86
C LEU A 62 3.94 3.05 14.55
N ARG A 63 3.91 3.95 15.54
CA ARG A 63 4.41 5.32 15.35
C ARG A 63 5.88 5.32 14.97
N ASN A 64 6.68 4.47 15.59
CA ASN A 64 8.10 4.34 15.26
C ASN A 64 8.29 3.85 13.81
N LEU A 65 7.50 2.87 13.39
CA LEU A 65 7.55 2.38 12.02
C LEU A 65 7.18 3.49 11.04
N LEU A 66 6.07 4.17 11.27
CA LEU A 66 5.57 5.22 10.38
C LEU A 66 6.51 6.42 10.26
N SER A 67 7.29 6.71 11.31
CA SER A 67 8.23 7.82 11.30
C SER A 67 9.34 7.65 10.25
N SER A 68 9.53 6.44 9.75
CA SER A 68 10.54 6.13 8.73
C SER A 68 10.06 6.40 7.31
N PHE A 69 8.78 6.73 7.11
CA PHE A 69 8.19 6.85 5.78
C PHE A 69 7.50 8.19 5.59
N GLN A 70 7.42 8.60 4.33
CA GLN A 70 6.59 9.72 3.93
C GLN A 70 5.14 9.25 3.80
N ILE A 71 4.23 9.94 4.46
CA ILE A 71 2.80 9.61 4.40
C ILE A 71 2.12 10.63 3.48
N GLN A 72 1.37 10.13 2.50
CA GLN A 72 0.60 10.94 1.56
C GLN A 72 -0.87 10.88 1.94
N ASP A 73 -1.50 12.05 2.04
CA ASP A 73 -2.93 12.13 2.31
C ASP A 73 -3.73 11.65 1.11
N TRP A 74 -4.77 10.85 1.38
CA TRP A 74 -5.69 10.39 0.35
C TRP A 74 -6.59 11.58 0.00
N ASP A 75 -6.29 12.23 -1.11
CA ASP A 75 -6.82 13.55 -1.47
C ASP A 75 -7.94 13.48 -2.51
N GLU A 76 -8.37 14.66 -2.97
CA GLU A 76 -9.43 14.77 -3.96
C GLU A 76 -9.07 14.09 -5.28
N SER A 77 -7.82 14.18 -5.70
CA SER A 77 -7.36 13.52 -6.92
C SER A 77 -7.59 12.00 -6.85
N ALA A 78 -7.21 11.39 -5.72
CA ALA A 78 -7.46 9.97 -5.47
C ALA A 78 -8.97 9.67 -5.44
N ALA A 79 -9.77 10.59 -4.88
CA ALA A 79 -11.21 10.42 -4.76
C ALA A 79 -11.90 10.30 -6.13
N TRP A 80 -11.52 11.14 -7.07
CA TRP A 80 -12.11 11.10 -8.43
C TRP A 80 -11.74 9.81 -9.18
N ILE A 81 -10.48 9.41 -9.07
CA ILE A 81 -10.00 8.15 -9.66
C ILE A 81 -10.74 6.97 -9.04
N TYR A 82 -10.89 6.98 -7.73
CA TYR A 82 -11.62 5.96 -6.99
C TYR A 82 -13.07 5.82 -7.48
N ALA A 83 -13.77 6.95 -7.62
CA ALA A 83 -15.18 6.92 -8.04
C ALA A 83 -15.35 6.26 -9.40
N SER A 84 -14.47 6.57 -10.35
CA SER A 84 -14.49 6.01 -11.69
C SER A 84 -14.24 4.48 -11.67
N HIS A 85 -13.22 4.05 -10.97
CA HIS A 85 -12.87 2.61 -10.88
C HIS A 85 -13.91 1.82 -10.09
N TYR A 86 -14.44 2.39 -9.01
CA TYR A 86 -15.47 1.75 -8.21
C TYR A 86 -16.71 1.47 -9.07
N HIS A 87 -17.16 2.47 -9.82
CA HIS A 87 -18.31 2.32 -10.71
C HIS A 87 -18.07 1.23 -11.76
N ARG A 88 -16.92 1.26 -12.41
CA ARG A 88 -16.56 0.28 -13.44
C ARG A 88 -16.53 -1.15 -12.90
N LEU A 89 -15.90 -1.34 -11.73
CA LEU A 89 -15.77 -2.67 -11.12
C LEU A 89 -17.12 -3.23 -10.67
N ARG A 90 -17.98 -2.38 -10.11
CA ARG A 90 -19.33 -2.80 -9.74
C ARG A 90 -20.17 -3.17 -10.97
N ALA A 91 -20.12 -2.35 -12.00
CA ALA A 91 -20.85 -2.61 -13.23
C ALA A 91 -20.41 -3.92 -13.91
N ALA A 92 -19.12 -4.25 -13.81
CA ALA A 92 -18.55 -5.47 -14.37
C ALA A 92 -18.78 -6.70 -13.48
N GLY A 93 -19.30 -6.53 -12.26
CA GLY A 93 -19.50 -7.63 -11.32
C GLY A 93 -18.21 -8.17 -10.70
N THR A 94 -17.14 -7.36 -10.70
CA THR A 94 -15.83 -7.76 -10.18
C THR A 94 -15.34 -6.79 -9.10
N PRO A 95 -16.11 -6.58 -8.01
CA PRO A 95 -15.72 -5.63 -6.97
C PRO A 95 -14.47 -6.12 -6.22
N ILE A 96 -13.76 -5.17 -5.63
CA ILE A 96 -12.65 -5.45 -4.70
C ILE A 96 -12.94 -4.75 -3.38
N GLY A 97 -12.21 -5.12 -2.33
CA GLY A 97 -12.36 -4.48 -1.03
C GLY A 97 -12.17 -2.96 -1.11
N ILE A 98 -12.94 -2.22 -0.33
CA ILE A 98 -12.95 -0.75 -0.39
C ILE A 98 -11.57 -0.17 -0.08
N HIS A 99 -10.91 -0.65 0.98
CA HIS A 99 -9.59 -0.15 1.34
C HIS A 99 -8.54 -0.46 0.27
N ASP A 100 -8.58 -1.65 -0.31
CA ASP A 100 -7.68 -2.02 -1.40
C ASP A 100 -7.90 -1.13 -2.62
N LEU A 101 -9.15 -0.85 -2.94
CA LEU A 101 -9.48 0.06 -4.04
C LEU A 101 -8.98 1.48 -3.76
N GLN A 102 -9.15 1.96 -2.53
CA GLN A 102 -8.64 3.28 -2.14
C GLN A 102 -7.13 3.36 -2.27
N ILE A 103 -6.42 2.33 -1.81
CA ILE A 103 -4.96 2.27 -1.88
C ILE A 103 -4.49 2.24 -3.33
N GLY A 104 -5.09 1.38 -4.15
CA GLY A 104 -4.72 1.27 -5.57
C GLY A 104 -4.98 2.57 -6.34
N CYS A 105 -6.10 3.21 -6.08
CA CYS A 105 -6.43 4.49 -6.73
C CYS A 105 -5.52 5.62 -6.26
N HIS A 106 -5.04 5.58 -5.03
CA HIS A 106 -4.05 6.51 -4.54
C HIS A 106 -2.73 6.34 -5.29
N ALA A 107 -2.32 5.10 -5.51
CA ALA A 107 -1.12 4.81 -6.30
C ALA A 107 -1.25 5.37 -7.72
N LEU A 108 -2.42 5.20 -8.35
CA LEU A 108 -2.68 5.80 -9.67
C LEU A 108 -2.56 7.33 -9.64
N ALA A 109 -3.14 7.98 -8.62
CA ALA A 109 -3.09 9.44 -8.49
C ALA A 109 -1.66 9.94 -8.32
N LEU A 110 -0.81 9.19 -7.65
CA LEU A 110 0.59 9.53 -7.41
C LEU A 110 1.51 9.06 -8.54
N GLU A 111 0.97 8.35 -9.52
CA GLU A 111 1.75 7.68 -10.56
C GLU A 111 2.82 6.76 -9.95
N ALA A 112 2.45 6.10 -8.86
CA ALA A 112 3.33 5.20 -8.11
C ALA A 112 3.07 3.75 -8.49
N ILE A 113 4.06 2.91 -8.26
CA ILE A 113 3.90 1.46 -8.31
C ILE A 113 3.28 1.04 -6.98
N CYS A 114 2.19 0.27 -7.03
CA CYS A 114 1.56 -0.27 -5.84
C CYS A 114 2.23 -1.59 -5.47
N VAL A 115 2.76 -1.68 -4.26
CA VAL A 115 3.43 -2.88 -3.78
C VAL A 115 2.48 -3.63 -2.85
N THR A 116 2.07 -4.82 -3.25
CA THR A 116 1.11 -5.63 -2.50
C THR A 116 1.36 -7.11 -2.72
N ASN A 117 1.02 -7.92 -1.74
CA ASN A 117 0.99 -9.39 -1.88
C ASN A 117 -0.37 -9.86 -2.44
N ASN A 118 -1.37 -9.01 -2.41
CA ASN A 118 -2.72 -9.31 -2.88
C ASN A 118 -2.91 -8.92 -4.35
N THR A 119 -2.01 -9.37 -5.21
CA THR A 119 -1.98 -8.97 -6.62
C THR A 119 -3.25 -9.32 -7.36
N ARG A 120 -3.88 -10.45 -7.00
CA ARG A 120 -5.10 -10.91 -7.66
C ARG A 120 -6.23 -9.88 -7.61
N GLU A 121 -6.40 -9.21 -6.47
CA GLU A 121 -7.41 -8.17 -6.32
C GLU A 121 -7.00 -6.88 -7.00
N PHE A 122 -5.77 -6.45 -6.78
CA PHE A 122 -5.28 -5.19 -7.32
C PHE A 122 -5.15 -5.20 -8.85
N GLU A 123 -4.96 -6.37 -9.46
CA GLU A 123 -4.93 -6.50 -10.92
C GLU A 123 -6.22 -6.02 -11.60
N ARG A 124 -7.32 -6.02 -10.87
CA ARG A 124 -8.60 -5.55 -11.39
C ARG A 124 -8.66 -4.03 -11.58
N ILE A 125 -7.72 -3.30 -11.01
CA ILE A 125 -7.64 -1.85 -11.14
C ILE A 125 -6.87 -1.54 -12.42
N GLU A 126 -7.59 -1.09 -13.45
CA GLU A 126 -7.03 -0.82 -14.76
C GLU A 126 -5.96 0.27 -14.69
N GLY A 127 -4.82 0.03 -15.35
CA GLY A 127 -3.72 0.99 -15.42
C GLY A 127 -2.77 0.98 -14.23
N LEU A 128 -3.08 0.23 -13.18
CA LEU A 128 -2.24 0.17 -11.99
C LEU A 128 -1.01 -0.71 -12.23
N LYS A 129 0.15 -0.18 -11.90
CA LYS A 129 1.40 -0.94 -11.92
C LYS A 129 1.60 -1.60 -10.56
N LEU A 130 1.90 -2.90 -10.57
CA LEU A 130 2.01 -3.71 -9.36
C LEU A 130 3.38 -4.35 -9.23
N GLU A 131 3.85 -4.48 -7.99
CA GLU A 131 4.97 -5.34 -7.63
C GLU A 131 4.60 -6.09 -6.35
N ASP A 132 5.07 -7.33 -6.25
CA ASP A 132 4.95 -8.12 -5.03
C ASP A 132 6.35 -8.36 -4.48
N TRP A 133 6.65 -7.74 -3.34
CA TRP A 133 7.97 -7.84 -2.71
C TRP A 133 8.10 -9.04 -1.78
N VAL A 134 7.01 -9.74 -1.50
CA VAL A 134 7.03 -10.96 -0.68
C VAL A 134 7.64 -12.12 -1.48
N GLN A 135 7.33 -12.18 -2.77
CA GLN A 135 7.89 -13.20 -3.65
C GLN A 135 9.31 -12.83 -4.06
N PRO A 136 10.23 -13.80 -4.19
CA PRO A 136 11.55 -13.50 -4.70
C PRO A 136 11.46 -12.96 -6.13
N ALA A 137 12.39 -12.08 -6.51
CA ALA A 137 12.45 -11.55 -7.86
C ALA A 137 12.58 -12.73 -8.84
N SER A 138 11.74 -12.71 -9.90
CA SER A 138 11.84 -13.77 -10.91
C SER A 138 13.21 -13.70 -11.58
N ALA A 139 13.86 -14.83 -11.67
CA ALA A 139 15.06 -14.98 -12.47
C ALA A 139 14.61 -14.96 -13.94
N ALA A 140 14.61 -13.77 -14.53
CA ALA A 140 14.25 -13.64 -15.94
C ALA A 140 15.49 -13.84 -16.78
#